data_8b32fe24795a0aec56a859299586c670
#
_entry.id   8b32fe24795a0aec56a859299586c670
#
_cell.length_a   1.000
_cell.length_b   1.000
_cell.length_c   1.000
_cell.angle_alpha   90.00
_cell.angle_beta   90.00
_cell.angle_gamma   90.00
#
_symmetry.space_group_name_H-M   'P 1'
#
loop_
_entity.id
_entity.type
_entity.pdbx_description
1 polymer ?
#
loop_
_entity_poly.entity_id
_entity_poly.type
_entity_poly.pdbx_seq_one_letter_code
_entity_poly.pdbx_strand_id
1 'polypeptide(L)'
;MSKKITLLGSTGSIGTQSLDVIRAQGYEVYGLSAHSHVEKLLQQVEEFHPKYVCMTDLDAAAKLDAALAGRANAPKLLTGPEGLKELAALDGPDVVLNSVVGIAGLGASLCAIESGHDLALANKESLVTGGHLVTQAVEKHGVQLLPVDSEHSAIFQCLQDKESAKSLTKILLTASGGPFFGMKTEELRGKTKADALKHPNWNMGAKITIDSATLMNKGLELIEAVWLFGLPPEKIQIVVQRQSIVHSAVQYSDNSIIAQLGVPDMRIPIQYALTYPARVPGVVPELDFTTLKLLTFDVADEETFRCLAACKKAIKKGGLGPCAANGANEEAVKLFLEDKIGFLDIGRLVEAVVDSDSFGGDYTLADVYECDKMARAFVRAHL
;
A
#
# COMPACT_ATOMS: atom_id res chain seq x y z
N MET A 1 1.43 29.17 6.82
CA MET A 1 0.59 28.35 7.73
C MET A 1 1.17 26.95 7.74
N SER A 2 1.04 26.22 8.86
CA SER A 2 1.45 24.80 8.93
C SER A 2 0.53 23.96 8.05
N LYS A 3 1.08 22.98 7.32
CA LYS A 3 0.29 22.02 6.51
C LYS A 3 -0.60 21.18 7.41
N LYS A 4 -1.86 20.98 7.02
CA LYS A 4 -2.85 20.18 7.77
C LYS A 4 -3.04 18.83 7.11
N ILE A 5 -2.96 17.77 7.91
CA ILE A 5 -2.99 16.40 7.43
C ILE A 5 -4.18 15.65 8.05
N THR A 6 -5.00 15.00 7.24
CA THR A 6 -5.88 13.94 7.72
C THR A 6 -5.20 12.60 7.47
N LEU A 7 -5.03 11.81 8.54
CA LEU A 7 -4.35 10.52 8.51
C LEU A 7 -5.34 9.38 8.77
N LEU A 8 -5.61 8.60 7.72
CA LEU A 8 -6.45 7.42 7.80
C LEU A 8 -5.60 6.20 8.17
N GLY A 9 -5.96 5.50 9.25
CA GLY A 9 -5.22 4.34 9.74
C GLY A 9 -4.02 4.70 10.64
N SER A 10 -4.14 5.73 11.46
CA SER A 10 -3.06 6.30 12.28
C SER A 10 -2.39 5.34 13.28
N THR A 11 -3.09 4.30 13.71
CA THR A 11 -2.58 3.33 14.70
C THR A 11 -1.79 2.18 14.08
N GLY A 12 -1.79 2.05 12.75
CA GLY A 12 -1.03 1.06 11.99
C GLY A 12 0.47 1.39 11.90
N SER A 13 1.24 0.51 11.24
CA SER A 13 2.70 0.70 11.05
C SER A 13 3.02 1.97 10.26
N ILE A 14 2.35 2.18 9.11
CA ILE A 14 2.54 3.40 8.30
C ILE A 14 1.99 4.62 9.04
N GLY A 15 0.81 4.49 9.67
CA GLY A 15 0.20 5.59 10.42
C GLY A 15 1.10 6.15 11.52
N THR A 16 1.73 5.30 12.32
CA THR A 16 2.67 5.75 13.37
C THR A 16 3.91 6.42 12.81
N GLN A 17 4.49 5.88 11.75
CA GLN A 17 5.63 6.49 11.06
C GLN A 17 5.24 7.83 10.38
N SER A 18 3.99 7.94 9.92
CA SER A 18 3.46 9.21 9.41
C SER A 18 3.37 10.28 10.50
N LEU A 19 2.96 9.89 11.71
CA LEU A 19 2.94 10.82 12.87
C LEU A 19 4.36 11.26 13.28
N ASP A 20 5.37 10.38 13.16
CA ASP A 20 6.78 10.78 13.38
C ASP A 20 7.20 11.87 12.39
N VAL A 21 6.86 11.72 11.11
CA VAL A 21 7.14 12.74 10.08
C VAL A 21 6.36 14.02 10.36
N ILE A 22 5.07 13.93 10.65
CA ILE A 22 4.20 15.08 10.94
C ILE A 22 4.76 15.88 12.12
N ARG A 23 5.17 15.20 13.19
CA ARG A 23 5.80 15.79 14.38
C ARG A 23 7.10 16.51 14.04
N ALA A 24 7.98 15.86 13.28
CA ALA A 24 9.28 16.41 12.94
C ALA A 24 9.18 17.64 12.00
N GLN A 25 8.17 17.66 11.11
CA GLN A 25 7.94 18.78 10.20
C GLN A 25 7.05 19.89 10.80
N GLY A 26 6.52 19.71 12.01
CA GLY A 26 5.64 20.67 12.67
C GLY A 26 4.30 20.86 11.94
N TYR A 27 3.78 19.80 11.28
CA TYR A 27 2.48 19.84 10.62
C TYR A 27 1.33 19.64 11.62
N GLU A 28 0.15 20.15 11.28
CA GLU A 28 -1.07 20.01 12.07
C GLU A 28 -1.80 18.70 11.69
N VAL A 29 -2.17 17.92 12.68
CA VAL A 29 -3.08 16.78 12.48
C VAL A 29 -4.51 17.29 12.50
N TYR A 30 -5.20 17.27 11.36
CA TYR A 30 -6.58 17.68 11.25
C TYR A 30 -7.55 16.59 11.67
N GLY A 31 -7.30 15.36 11.24
CA GLY A 31 -8.10 14.20 11.56
C GLY A 31 -7.30 12.92 11.65
N LEU A 32 -7.74 12.00 12.51
CA LEU A 32 -7.14 10.66 12.67
C LEU A 32 -8.21 9.59 12.53
N SER A 33 -7.86 8.44 11.96
CA SER A 33 -8.71 7.26 12.06
C SER A 33 -7.97 6.03 12.55
N ALA A 34 -8.73 5.13 13.19
CA ALA A 34 -8.28 3.79 13.56
C ALA A 34 -9.41 2.78 13.35
N HIS A 35 -9.07 1.48 13.31
CA HIS A 35 -10.10 0.43 13.27
C HIS A 35 -10.64 0.15 14.68
N SER A 36 -9.81 -0.37 15.59
CA SER A 36 -10.23 -0.84 16.92
C SER A 36 -9.28 -0.49 18.09
N HIS A 37 -8.12 0.11 17.81
CA HIS A 37 -7.11 0.43 18.83
C HIS A 37 -7.44 1.72 19.59
N VAL A 38 -8.37 1.66 20.54
CA VAL A 38 -8.86 2.82 21.32
C VAL A 38 -7.73 3.51 22.09
N GLU A 39 -6.95 2.78 22.87
CA GLU A 39 -5.91 3.35 23.75
C GLU A 39 -4.84 4.08 22.94
N LYS A 40 -4.39 3.49 21.83
CA LYS A 40 -3.40 4.09 20.97
C LYS A 40 -3.92 5.36 20.28
N LEU A 41 -5.19 5.33 19.83
CA LEU A 41 -5.82 6.52 19.25
C LEU A 41 -5.98 7.63 20.29
N LEU A 42 -6.35 7.31 21.54
CA LEU A 42 -6.42 8.29 22.63
C LEU A 42 -5.07 8.96 22.92
N GLN A 43 -3.97 8.20 22.92
CA GLN A 43 -2.63 8.77 23.07
C GLN A 43 -2.31 9.74 21.93
N GLN A 44 -2.68 9.39 20.69
CA GLN A 44 -2.50 10.26 19.52
C GLN A 44 -3.38 11.52 19.61
N VAL A 45 -4.61 11.41 20.13
CA VAL A 45 -5.48 12.57 20.40
C VAL A 45 -4.87 13.51 21.42
N GLU A 46 -4.31 12.99 22.50
CA GLU A 46 -3.65 13.78 23.55
C GLU A 46 -2.40 14.49 23.06
N GLU A 47 -1.67 13.89 22.13
CA GLU A 47 -0.43 14.47 21.57
C GLU A 47 -0.71 15.48 20.47
N PHE A 48 -1.58 15.14 19.52
CA PHE A 48 -1.74 15.91 18.29
C PHE A 48 -2.97 16.82 18.25
N HIS A 49 -3.88 16.69 19.20
CA HIS A 49 -5.10 17.50 19.32
C HIS A 49 -5.90 17.64 18.01
N PRO A 50 -6.23 16.54 17.31
CA PRO A 50 -6.98 16.60 16.07
C PRO A 50 -8.39 17.17 16.28
N LYS A 51 -8.98 17.79 15.25
CA LYS A 51 -10.37 18.26 15.31
C LYS A 51 -11.37 17.11 15.19
N TYR A 52 -11.00 16.06 14.47
CA TYR A 52 -11.85 14.91 14.19
C TYR A 52 -11.11 13.62 14.45
N VAL A 53 -11.85 12.61 14.90
CA VAL A 53 -11.36 11.23 14.96
C VAL A 53 -12.42 10.30 14.39
N CYS A 54 -12.00 9.19 13.77
CA CYS A 54 -12.89 8.15 13.31
C CYS A 54 -12.47 6.79 13.88
N MET A 55 -13.44 6.02 14.38
CA MET A 55 -13.26 4.63 14.76
C MET A 55 -14.18 3.77 13.89
N THR A 56 -13.62 2.86 13.08
CA THR A 56 -14.43 2.10 12.13
C THR A 56 -15.11 0.86 12.73
N ASP A 57 -14.56 0.30 13.80
CA ASP A 57 -15.24 -0.71 14.60
C ASP A 57 -16.22 -0.05 15.58
N LEU A 58 -17.49 -0.45 15.55
CA LEU A 58 -18.55 0.21 16.31
C LEU A 58 -18.45 -0.01 17.82
N ASP A 59 -17.99 -1.19 18.26
CA ASP A 59 -17.80 -1.49 19.68
C ASP A 59 -16.62 -0.68 20.26
N ALA A 60 -15.54 -0.55 19.49
CA ALA A 60 -14.42 0.30 19.82
C ALA A 60 -14.80 1.78 19.79
N ALA A 61 -15.67 2.20 18.86
CA ALA A 61 -16.18 3.57 18.78
C ALA A 61 -16.96 3.96 20.04
N ALA A 62 -17.82 3.08 20.55
CA ALA A 62 -18.55 3.32 21.79
C ALA A 62 -17.60 3.48 23.00
N LYS A 63 -16.52 2.69 23.06
CA LYS A 63 -15.49 2.82 24.12
C LYS A 63 -14.72 4.14 23.98
N LEU A 64 -14.41 4.54 22.76
CA LEU A 64 -13.73 5.81 22.50
C LEU A 64 -14.60 7.00 22.88
N ASP A 65 -15.90 6.97 22.53
CA ASP A 65 -16.87 8.02 22.89
C ASP A 65 -16.94 8.22 24.41
N ALA A 66 -17.08 7.11 25.15
CA ALA A 66 -17.07 7.15 26.62
C ALA A 66 -15.76 7.72 27.18
N ALA A 67 -14.62 7.42 26.57
CA ALA A 67 -13.32 7.92 27.01
C ALA A 67 -13.09 9.41 26.66
N LEU A 68 -13.75 9.93 25.62
CA LEU A 68 -13.71 11.33 25.23
C LEU A 68 -14.72 12.19 25.99
N ALA A 69 -15.76 11.58 26.57
CA ALA A 69 -16.81 12.29 27.27
C ALA A 69 -16.26 13.16 28.42
N GLY A 70 -16.69 14.42 28.46
CA GLY A 70 -16.27 15.39 29.48
C GLY A 70 -14.87 15.96 29.34
N ARG A 71 -14.10 15.57 28.31
CA ARG A 71 -12.79 16.17 28.02
C ARG A 71 -12.96 17.56 27.40
N ALA A 72 -12.22 18.53 27.90
CA ALA A 72 -12.12 19.83 27.25
C ALA A 72 -11.45 19.66 25.88
N ASN A 73 -12.02 20.26 24.83
CA ASN A 73 -11.54 20.17 23.47
C ASN A 73 -11.49 18.73 22.89
N ALA A 74 -12.41 17.86 23.30
CA ALA A 74 -12.53 16.54 22.68
C ALA A 74 -12.77 16.66 21.16
N PRO A 75 -12.09 15.85 20.33
CA PRO A 75 -12.35 15.84 18.89
C PRO A 75 -13.77 15.35 18.60
N LYS A 76 -14.35 15.79 17.47
CA LYS A 76 -15.61 15.22 17.00
C LYS A 76 -15.38 13.76 16.57
N LEU A 77 -16.13 12.83 17.13
CA LEU A 77 -16.07 11.41 16.80
C LEU A 77 -16.96 11.09 15.61
N LEU A 78 -16.40 10.43 14.61
CA LEU A 78 -17.06 9.78 13.49
C LEU A 78 -16.95 8.27 13.66
N THR A 79 -17.93 7.50 13.15
CA THR A 79 -17.97 6.06 13.42
C THR A 79 -18.25 5.24 12.16
N GLY A 80 -17.74 4.02 12.15
CA GLY A 80 -17.98 3.06 11.08
C GLY A 80 -17.31 3.40 9.75
N PRO A 81 -17.54 2.58 8.71
CA PRO A 81 -16.99 2.81 7.38
C PRO A 81 -17.45 4.14 6.74
N GLU A 82 -18.69 4.56 6.99
CA GLU A 82 -19.19 5.84 6.48
C GLU A 82 -18.52 7.03 7.17
N GLY A 83 -18.25 6.93 8.49
CA GLY A 83 -17.46 7.93 9.21
C GLY A 83 -16.04 8.07 8.68
N LEU A 84 -15.42 6.98 8.19
CA LEU A 84 -14.10 7.04 7.54
C LEU A 84 -14.15 7.82 6.22
N LYS A 85 -15.19 7.63 5.42
CA LYS A 85 -15.42 8.37 4.18
C LYS A 85 -15.71 9.85 4.47
N GLU A 86 -16.55 10.12 5.47
CA GLU A 86 -16.82 11.50 5.93
C GLU A 86 -15.53 12.19 6.36
N LEU A 87 -14.68 11.52 7.17
CA LEU A 87 -13.39 12.06 7.61
C LEU A 87 -12.47 12.41 6.44
N ALA A 88 -12.44 11.56 5.42
CA ALA A 88 -11.60 11.75 4.23
C ALA A 88 -12.09 12.93 3.36
N ALA A 89 -13.37 13.26 3.43
CA ALA A 89 -14.03 14.29 2.62
C ALA A 89 -14.17 15.65 3.32
N LEU A 90 -13.78 15.77 4.61
CA LEU A 90 -13.93 17.03 5.36
C LEU A 90 -13.10 18.16 4.77
N ASP A 91 -13.70 19.34 4.64
CA ASP A 91 -12.95 20.55 4.33
C ASP A 91 -11.93 20.90 5.42
N GLY A 92 -10.73 21.26 4.99
CA GLY A 92 -9.72 21.81 5.89
C GLY A 92 -8.35 21.17 5.87
N PRO A 93 -8.17 19.84 5.59
CA PRO A 93 -6.82 19.31 5.39
C PRO A 93 -6.24 19.74 4.02
N ASP A 94 -4.92 19.91 3.97
CA ASP A 94 -4.20 20.13 2.71
C ASP A 94 -3.90 18.81 1.99
N VAL A 95 -3.76 17.73 2.76
CA VAL A 95 -3.48 16.37 2.25
C VAL A 95 -4.21 15.34 3.10
N VAL A 96 -4.78 14.34 2.44
CA VAL A 96 -5.24 13.11 3.09
C VAL A 96 -4.20 12.03 2.85
N LEU A 97 -3.68 11.43 3.94
CA LEU A 97 -2.81 10.26 3.86
C LEU A 97 -3.64 9.01 4.19
N ASN A 98 -3.77 8.11 3.22
CA ASN A 98 -4.50 6.86 3.42
C ASN A 98 -3.54 5.68 3.65
N SER A 99 -3.51 5.18 4.89
CA SER A 99 -2.76 3.99 5.33
C SER A 99 -3.66 2.88 5.90
N VAL A 100 -4.94 2.90 5.53
CA VAL A 100 -5.89 1.81 5.83
C VAL A 100 -5.45 0.55 5.07
N VAL A 101 -5.63 -0.61 5.67
CA VAL A 101 -5.24 -1.90 5.06
C VAL A 101 -6.40 -2.49 4.25
N GLY A 102 -6.09 -3.05 3.09
CA GLY A 102 -7.04 -3.78 2.25
C GLY A 102 -8.04 -2.89 1.51
N ILE A 103 -9.07 -3.51 0.95
CA ILE A 103 -10.09 -2.84 0.12
C ILE A 103 -10.89 -1.77 0.88
N ALA A 104 -10.89 -1.80 2.23
CA ALA A 104 -11.60 -0.82 3.06
C ALA A 104 -11.11 0.63 2.85
N GLY A 105 -9.88 0.82 2.36
CA GLY A 105 -9.32 2.13 2.05
C GLY A 105 -9.84 2.76 0.76
N LEU A 106 -10.36 1.97 -0.19
CA LEU A 106 -10.74 2.46 -1.53
C LEU A 106 -11.84 3.53 -1.48
N GLY A 107 -12.92 3.29 -0.74
CA GLY A 107 -14.02 4.25 -0.64
C GLY A 107 -13.58 5.59 -0.04
N ALA A 108 -12.73 5.56 0.99
CA ALA A 108 -12.17 6.77 1.58
C ALA A 108 -11.18 7.50 0.65
N SER A 109 -10.39 6.76 -0.15
CA SER A 109 -9.53 7.34 -1.20
C SER A 109 -10.36 8.11 -2.23
N LEU A 110 -11.44 7.52 -2.73
CA LEU A 110 -12.33 8.18 -3.69
C LEU A 110 -12.99 9.43 -3.09
N CYS A 111 -13.50 9.35 -1.85
CA CYS A 111 -14.10 10.50 -1.16
C CYS A 111 -13.10 11.65 -0.97
N ALA A 112 -11.84 11.37 -0.62
CA ALA A 112 -10.81 12.39 -0.53
C ALA A 112 -10.55 13.08 -1.87
N ILE A 113 -10.39 12.32 -2.95
CA ILE A 113 -10.16 12.82 -4.31
C ILE A 113 -11.37 13.67 -4.78
N GLU A 114 -12.60 13.16 -4.62
CA GLU A 114 -13.83 13.83 -5.04
C GLU A 114 -14.09 15.13 -4.27
N SER A 115 -13.54 15.24 -3.07
CA SER A 115 -13.58 16.47 -2.26
C SER A 115 -12.42 17.44 -2.56
N GLY A 116 -11.57 17.14 -3.56
CA GLY A 116 -10.52 18.03 -4.03
C GLY A 116 -9.23 17.98 -3.20
N HIS A 117 -9.02 16.93 -2.40
CA HIS A 117 -7.80 16.78 -1.61
C HIS A 117 -6.71 16.02 -2.37
N ASP A 118 -5.46 16.48 -2.27
CA ASP A 118 -4.31 15.68 -2.64
C ASP A 118 -4.25 14.42 -1.76
N LEU A 119 -4.02 13.27 -2.40
CA LEU A 119 -4.02 11.97 -1.74
C LEU A 119 -2.59 11.40 -1.66
N ALA A 120 -2.03 11.32 -0.45
CA ALA A 120 -0.85 10.51 -0.17
C ALA A 120 -1.29 9.05 0.07
N LEU A 121 -1.03 8.18 -0.89
CA LEU A 121 -1.59 6.83 -0.90
C LEU A 121 -0.55 5.79 -0.48
N ALA A 122 -0.75 5.22 0.72
CA ALA A 122 -0.03 4.05 1.22
C ALA A 122 -0.85 2.75 1.06
N ASN A 123 -2.16 2.87 0.87
CA ASN A 123 -3.06 1.75 0.64
C ASN A 123 -3.00 1.31 -0.83
N LYS A 124 -2.06 0.42 -1.17
CA LYS A 124 -1.90 -0.10 -2.53
C LYS A 124 -3.14 -0.81 -3.06
N GLU A 125 -3.91 -1.43 -2.18
CA GLU A 125 -5.12 -2.15 -2.54
C GLU A 125 -6.17 -1.24 -3.19
N SER A 126 -6.19 0.06 -2.91
CA SER A 126 -7.05 1.02 -3.62
C SER A 126 -6.78 1.06 -5.12
N LEU A 127 -5.50 1.07 -5.53
CA LEU A 127 -5.13 1.03 -6.96
C LEU A 127 -5.24 -0.36 -7.55
N VAL A 128 -4.96 -1.39 -6.77
CA VAL A 128 -5.09 -2.78 -7.24
C VAL A 128 -6.54 -3.12 -7.53
N THR A 129 -7.46 -2.77 -6.63
CA THR A 129 -8.86 -3.18 -6.74
C THR A 129 -9.73 -2.22 -7.54
N GLY A 130 -9.43 -0.92 -7.49
CA GLY A 130 -10.20 0.15 -8.10
C GLY A 130 -9.37 1.14 -8.91
N GLY A 131 -8.23 0.72 -9.50
CA GLY A 131 -7.29 1.61 -10.15
C GLY A 131 -7.90 2.51 -11.22
N HIS A 132 -8.79 1.96 -12.05
CA HIS A 132 -9.53 2.74 -13.05
C HIS A 132 -10.38 3.84 -12.41
N LEU A 133 -11.12 3.52 -11.32
CA LEU A 133 -11.94 4.50 -10.61
C LEU A 133 -11.09 5.59 -9.98
N VAL A 134 -9.98 5.22 -9.34
CA VAL A 134 -9.07 6.16 -8.68
C VAL A 134 -8.42 7.09 -9.70
N THR A 135 -7.87 6.56 -10.79
CA THR A 135 -7.18 7.38 -11.82
C THR A 135 -8.14 8.32 -12.55
N GLN A 136 -9.35 7.86 -12.88
CA GLN A 136 -10.40 8.73 -13.44
C GLN A 136 -10.81 9.85 -12.47
N ALA A 137 -10.97 9.53 -11.18
CA ALA A 137 -11.31 10.53 -10.18
C ALA A 137 -10.21 11.58 -10.03
N VAL A 138 -8.93 11.16 -9.98
CA VAL A 138 -7.76 12.05 -9.93
C VAL A 138 -7.73 12.99 -11.13
N GLU A 139 -7.90 12.47 -12.34
CA GLU A 139 -7.93 13.28 -13.56
C GLU A 139 -9.10 14.28 -13.56
N LYS A 140 -10.29 13.82 -13.20
CA LYS A 140 -11.52 14.64 -13.16
C LYS A 140 -11.43 15.79 -12.17
N HIS A 141 -10.86 15.55 -10.99
CA HIS A 141 -10.81 16.55 -9.91
C HIS A 141 -9.49 17.35 -9.87
N GLY A 142 -8.49 16.97 -10.68
CA GLY A 142 -7.22 17.68 -10.82
C GLY A 142 -6.35 17.66 -9.55
N VAL A 143 -6.53 16.68 -8.68
CA VAL A 143 -5.75 16.50 -7.46
C VAL A 143 -4.49 15.68 -7.73
N GLN A 144 -3.53 15.72 -6.80
CA GLN A 144 -2.31 14.93 -6.90
C GLN A 144 -2.48 13.58 -6.18
N LEU A 145 -2.03 12.51 -6.84
CA LEU A 145 -1.88 11.19 -6.25
C LEU A 145 -0.40 10.97 -5.94
N LEU A 146 -0.05 10.99 -4.65
CA LEU A 146 1.32 10.94 -4.15
C LEU A 146 1.62 9.55 -3.57
N PRO A 147 2.48 8.75 -4.21
CA PRO A 147 2.75 7.39 -3.74
C PRO A 147 3.57 7.39 -2.45
N VAL A 148 3.12 6.59 -1.49
CA VAL A 148 3.80 6.35 -0.21
C VAL A 148 4.47 4.98 -0.18
N ASP A 149 4.04 4.01 -0.99
CA ASP A 149 4.76 2.75 -1.16
C ASP A 149 6.20 3.05 -1.60
N SER A 150 7.20 2.37 -0.99
CA SER A 150 8.63 2.73 -1.15
C SER A 150 9.10 2.67 -2.60
N GLU A 151 8.71 1.64 -3.32
CA GLU A 151 9.10 1.44 -4.71
C GLU A 151 8.43 2.47 -5.64
N HIS A 152 7.15 2.74 -5.43
CA HIS A 152 6.41 3.71 -6.24
C HIS A 152 6.86 5.14 -5.95
N SER A 153 7.13 5.46 -4.68
CA SER A 153 7.76 6.74 -4.31
C SER A 153 9.14 6.90 -4.98
N ALA A 154 9.93 5.83 -5.04
CA ALA A 154 11.23 5.85 -5.72
C ALA A 154 11.09 6.14 -7.22
N ILE A 155 10.17 5.44 -7.90
CA ILE A 155 9.87 5.67 -9.32
C ILE A 155 9.39 7.12 -9.53
N PHE A 156 8.45 7.58 -8.69
CA PHE A 156 7.93 8.94 -8.73
C PHE A 156 9.04 9.98 -8.56
N GLN A 157 10.00 9.74 -7.66
CA GLN A 157 11.17 10.60 -7.45
C GLN A 157 12.13 10.63 -8.66
N CYS A 158 12.21 9.53 -9.42
CA CYS A 158 13.02 9.46 -10.63
C CYS A 158 12.36 10.16 -11.83
N LEU A 159 11.05 10.44 -11.78
CA LEU A 159 10.24 11.01 -12.87
C LEU A 159 9.87 12.49 -12.65
N GLN A 160 10.63 13.24 -11.83
CA GLN A 160 10.29 14.63 -11.48
C GLN A 160 10.46 15.61 -12.63
N ASP A 161 11.36 15.35 -13.57
CA ASP A 161 11.46 16.15 -14.80
C ASP A 161 10.42 15.65 -15.81
N LYS A 162 9.40 16.49 -16.05
CA LYS A 162 8.28 16.16 -16.94
C LYS A 162 8.69 15.92 -18.39
N GLU A 163 9.76 16.57 -18.87
CA GLU A 163 10.23 16.34 -20.25
C GLU A 163 10.96 15.00 -20.35
N SER A 164 11.87 14.70 -19.43
CA SER A 164 12.54 13.40 -19.39
C SER A 164 11.56 12.25 -19.16
N ALA A 165 10.52 12.46 -18.36
CA ALA A 165 9.50 11.44 -18.10
C ALA A 165 8.79 10.94 -19.38
N LYS A 166 8.67 11.78 -20.42
CA LYS A 166 8.12 11.37 -21.74
C LYS A 166 8.98 10.33 -22.46
N SER A 167 10.24 10.22 -22.11
CA SER A 167 11.18 9.24 -22.67
C SER A 167 11.31 7.95 -21.84
N LEU A 168 10.45 7.75 -20.83
CA LEU A 168 10.39 6.54 -20.03
C LEU A 168 10.08 5.31 -20.90
N THR A 169 10.95 4.31 -20.85
CA THR A 169 10.79 3.08 -21.63
C THR A 169 10.52 1.85 -20.76
N LYS A 170 11.04 1.86 -19.53
CA LYS A 170 10.92 0.72 -18.62
C LYS A 170 11.01 1.16 -17.16
N ILE A 171 10.27 0.48 -16.30
CA ILE A 171 10.41 0.53 -14.83
C ILE A 171 11.16 -0.72 -14.38
N LEU A 172 12.16 -0.56 -13.51
CA LEU A 172 12.84 -1.62 -12.78
C LEU A 172 12.29 -1.61 -11.34
N LEU A 173 11.26 -2.42 -11.12
CA LEU A 173 10.58 -2.53 -9.83
C LEU A 173 11.35 -3.50 -8.94
N THR A 174 11.99 -3.01 -7.88
CA THR A 174 12.82 -3.86 -7.01
C THR A 174 11.98 -4.63 -5.99
N ALA A 175 12.48 -5.77 -5.56
CA ALA A 175 11.89 -6.64 -4.54
C ALA A 175 12.96 -7.11 -3.57
N SER A 176 12.66 -7.24 -2.27
CA SER A 176 13.57 -7.89 -1.32
C SER A 176 13.72 -9.40 -1.59
N GLY A 177 12.78 -9.99 -2.31
CA GLY A 177 12.68 -11.43 -2.55
C GLY A 177 12.11 -12.21 -1.37
N GLY A 178 11.81 -11.56 -0.24
CA GLY A 178 11.22 -12.19 0.94
C GLY A 178 12.15 -13.18 1.66
N PRO A 179 11.63 -13.88 2.70
CA PRO A 179 12.40 -14.85 3.49
C PRO A 179 12.77 -16.13 2.73
N PHE A 180 12.05 -16.46 1.66
CA PHE A 180 12.23 -17.70 0.91
C PHE A 180 12.96 -17.53 -0.42
N PHE A 181 13.61 -16.39 -0.62
CA PHE A 181 14.40 -16.16 -1.83
C PHE A 181 15.43 -17.28 -2.08
N GLY A 182 15.45 -17.79 -3.33
CA GLY A 182 16.33 -18.86 -3.77
C GLY A 182 15.83 -20.28 -3.48
N MET A 183 14.77 -20.45 -2.67
CA MET A 183 14.16 -21.77 -2.42
C MET A 183 13.29 -22.20 -3.60
N LYS A 184 13.22 -23.52 -3.81
CA LYS A 184 12.34 -24.14 -4.81
C LYS A 184 11.07 -24.72 -4.16
N THR A 185 10.09 -25.06 -4.99
CA THR A 185 8.78 -25.57 -4.55
C THR A 185 8.90 -26.72 -3.53
N GLU A 186 9.84 -27.64 -3.73
CA GLU A 186 10.06 -28.78 -2.84
C GLU A 186 10.50 -28.34 -1.44
N GLU A 187 11.33 -27.31 -1.35
CA GLU A 187 11.86 -26.76 -0.10
C GLU A 187 10.82 -25.91 0.65
N LEU A 188 9.80 -25.41 -0.09
CA LEU A 188 8.69 -24.63 0.47
C LEU A 188 7.58 -25.52 1.06
N ARG A 189 7.56 -26.82 0.77
CA ARG A 189 6.62 -27.75 1.37
C ARG A 189 6.82 -27.81 2.88
N GLY A 190 5.75 -27.61 3.62
CA GLY A 190 5.78 -27.62 5.08
C GLY A 190 6.35 -26.37 5.75
N LYS A 191 6.66 -25.30 5.00
CA LYS A 191 7.02 -24.01 5.61
C LYS A 191 5.83 -23.47 6.39
N THR A 192 6.11 -23.03 7.61
CA THR A 192 5.13 -22.54 8.57
C THR A 192 4.98 -21.03 8.49
N LYS A 193 3.92 -20.50 9.13
CA LYS A 193 3.78 -19.05 9.31
C LYS A 193 4.96 -18.43 10.06
N ALA A 194 5.54 -19.16 11.04
CA ALA A 194 6.70 -18.69 11.78
C ALA A 194 7.95 -18.53 10.89
N ASP A 195 8.09 -19.35 9.84
CA ASP A 195 9.16 -19.22 8.85
C ASP A 195 8.89 -18.05 7.90
N ALA A 196 7.66 -17.94 7.41
CA ALA A 196 7.26 -16.91 6.46
C ALA A 196 7.25 -15.49 7.06
N LEU A 197 7.06 -15.35 8.37
CA LEU A 197 7.07 -14.06 9.06
C LEU A 197 8.48 -13.50 9.35
N LYS A 198 9.55 -14.23 9.03
CA LYS A 198 10.94 -13.78 9.23
C LYS A 198 11.46 -12.98 8.04
N HIS A 199 10.98 -11.74 7.87
CA HIS A 199 11.48 -10.88 6.80
C HIS A 199 12.92 -10.40 7.09
N PRO A 200 13.86 -10.44 6.10
CA PRO A 200 15.27 -10.13 6.35
C PRO A 200 15.57 -8.66 6.67
N ASN A 201 14.83 -7.70 6.09
CA ASN A 201 15.18 -6.27 6.14
C ASN A 201 14.09 -5.39 6.76
N TRP A 202 12.81 -5.78 6.66
CA TRP A 202 11.69 -4.95 7.05
C TRP A 202 10.95 -5.51 8.26
N ASN A 203 10.58 -4.64 9.18
CA ASN A 203 9.64 -4.98 10.26
C ASN A 203 8.24 -4.51 9.87
N MET A 204 7.40 -5.44 9.47
CA MET A 204 6.10 -5.17 8.85
C MET A 204 4.97 -5.95 9.54
N GLY A 205 3.72 -5.60 9.23
CA GLY A 205 2.55 -6.36 9.66
C GLY A 205 2.54 -7.78 9.06
N ALA A 206 1.82 -8.70 9.71
CA ALA A 206 1.80 -10.12 9.32
C ALA A 206 1.36 -10.33 7.86
N LYS A 207 0.26 -9.69 7.42
CA LYS A 207 -0.26 -9.85 6.04
C LYS A 207 0.78 -9.50 4.99
N ILE A 208 1.36 -8.31 5.04
CA ILE A 208 2.34 -7.85 4.05
C ILE A 208 3.64 -8.66 4.11
N THR A 209 4.01 -9.23 5.27
CA THR A 209 5.16 -10.11 5.40
C THR A 209 4.93 -11.43 4.67
N ILE A 210 3.73 -12.01 4.75
CA ILE A 210 3.35 -13.19 3.95
C ILE A 210 3.29 -12.83 2.47
N ASP A 211 2.75 -11.67 2.10
CA ASP A 211 2.74 -11.20 0.71
C ASP A 211 4.16 -11.03 0.14
N SER A 212 5.11 -10.59 0.96
CA SER A 212 6.52 -10.57 0.58
C SER A 212 7.09 -11.98 0.38
N ALA A 213 6.76 -12.92 1.28
CA ALA A 213 7.21 -14.30 1.21
C ALA A 213 6.71 -15.03 -0.04
N THR A 214 5.50 -14.72 -0.51
CA THR A 214 4.85 -15.31 -1.70
C THR A 214 5.13 -14.54 -3.00
N LEU A 215 5.85 -13.42 -2.96
CA LEU A 215 5.96 -12.40 -4.01
C LEU A 215 4.60 -11.80 -4.45
N MET A 216 3.53 -12.02 -3.68
CA MET A 216 2.25 -11.35 -3.92
C MET A 216 2.39 -9.84 -3.79
N ASN A 217 3.11 -9.35 -2.77
CA ASN A 217 3.36 -7.91 -2.60
C ASN A 217 3.91 -7.29 -3.89
N LYS A 218 4.88 -7.95 -4.52
CA LYS A 218 5.47 -7.46 -5.76
C LYS A 218 4.51 -7.57 -6.95
N GLY A 219 3.62 -8.54 -6.95
CA GLY A 219 2.52 -8.63 -7.92
C GLY A 219 1.51 -7.47 -7.78
N LEU A 220 1.12 -7.13 -6.54
CA LEU A 220 0.23 -5.98 -6.26
C LEU A 220 0.91 -4.66 -6.66
N GLU A 221 2.17 -4.51 -6.34
CA GLU A 221 2.96 -3.33 -6.70
C GLU A 221 3.15 -3.18 -8.22
N LEU A 222 3.27 -4.26 -8.97
CA LEU A 222 3.28 -4.20 -10.43
C LEU A 222 1.95 -3.64 -10.95
N ILE A 223 0.82 -4.07 -10.40
CA ILE A 223 -0.51 -3.56 -10.76
C ILE A 223 -0.62 -2.07 -10.41
N GLU A 224 -0.20 -1.69 -9.22
CA GLU A 224 -0.16 -0.30 -8.78
C GLU A 224 0.69 0.58 -9.71
N ALA A 225 1.87 0.11 -10.11
CA ALA A 225 2.76 0.82 -11.03
C ALA A 225 2.12 1.04 -12.42
N VAL A 226 1.36 0.08 -12.92
CA VAL A 226 0.59 0.23 -14.18
C VAL A 226 -0.35 1.43 -14.08
N TRP A 227 -1.10 1.55 -12.99
CA TRP A 227 -2.05 2.64 -12.78
C TRP A 227 -1.38 3.99 -12.51
N LEU A 228 -0.33 4.03 -11.69
CA LEU A 228 0.35 5.28 -11.32
C LEU A 228 1.15 5.89 -12.47
N PHE A 229 1.79 5.06 -13.29
CA PHE A 229 2.75 5.54 -14.28
C PHE A 229 2.29 5.33 -15.74
N GLY A 230 1.13 4.71 -15.95
CA GLY A 230 0.55 4.53 -17.29
C GLY A 230 1.36 3.63 -18.23
N LEU A 231 2.25 2.78 -17.69
CA LEU A 231 3.02 1.83 -18.48
C LEU A 231 2.34 0.47 -18.54
N PRO A 232 2.38 -0.22 -19.71
CA PRO A 232 1.89 -1.58 -19.78
C PRO A 232 2.76 -2.54 -18.94
N PRO A 233 2.20 -3.62 -18.40
CA PRO A 233 2.89 -4.51 -17.46
C PRO A 233 4.17 -5.16 -18.05
N GLU A 234 4.28 -5.29 -19.36
CA GLU A 234 5.47 -5.82 -20.05
C GLU A 234 6.69 -4.88 -19.96
N LYS A 235 6.45 -3.60 -19.68
CA LYS A 235 7.51 -2.59 -19.48
C LYS A 235 7.88 -2.41 -17.99
N ILE A 236 7.32 -3.23 -17.10
CA ILE A 236 7.65 -3.25 -15.68
C ILE A 236 8.41 -4.53 -15.37
N GLN A 237 9.72 -4.43 -15.23
CA GLN A 237 10.61 -5.55 -14.92
C GLN A 237 10.81 -5.67 -13.42
N ILE A 238 10.53 -6.85 -12.86
CA ILE A 238 10.83 -7.16 -11.47
C ILE A 238 12.30 -7.56 -11.32
N VAL A 239 12.98 -6.93 -10.38
CA VAL A 239 14.39 -7.18 -10.07
C VAL A 239 14.55 -7.42 -8.58
N VAL A 240 15.13 -8.53 -8.17
CA VAL A 240 15.36 -8.80 -6.75
C VAL A 240 16.62 -8.07 -6.29
N GLN A 241 16.47 -7.19 -5.29
CA GLN A 241 17.55 -6.43 -4.66
C GLN A 241 17.51 -6.72 -3.15
N ARG A 242 18.34 -7.68 -2.73
CA ARG A 242 18.27 -8.28 -1.39
C ARG A 242 18.48 -7.31 -0.23
N GLN A 243 19.30 -6.28 -0.42
CA GLN A 243 19.67 -5.33 0.62
C GLN A 243 18.56 -4.28 0.88
N SER A 244 17.57 -4.15 -0.03
CA SER A 244 16.51 -3.13 0.02
C SER A 244 17.04 -1.70 0.13
N ILE A 245 18.17 -1.43 -0.54
CA ILE A 245 18.81 -0.10 -0.61
C ILE A 245 18.40 0.62 -1.90
N VAL A 246 18.36 -0.09 -3.04
CA VAL A 246 17.79 0.43 -4.28
C VAL A 246 16.29 0.18 -4.22
N HIS A 247 15.51 1.26 -4.04
CA HIS A 247 14.06 1.12 -3.86
C HIS A 247 13.30 0.97 -5.17
N SER A 248 13.79 1.44 -6.28
CA SER A 248 13.43 1.14 -7.68
C SER A 248 14.19 2.07 -8.63
N ALA A 249 14.05 1.82 -9.93
CA ALA A 249 14.69 2.61 -10.96
C ALA A 249 13.82 2.74 -12.21
N VAL A 250 14.14 3.70 -13.05
CA VAL A 250 13.53 3.92 -14.35
C VAL A 250 14.59 3.91 -15.43
N GLN A 251 14.26 3.38 -16.61
CA GLN A 251 15.11 3.40 -17.80
C GLN A 251 14.48 4.31 -18.84
N TYR A 252 15.30 5.18 -19.40
CA TYR A 252 14.91 6.11 -20.47
C TYR A 252 15.27 5.57 -21.86
N SER A 253 14.84 6.26 -22.92
CA SER A 253 15.03 5.84 -24.32
C SER A 253 16.48 5.82 -24.77
N ASP A 254 17.36 6.56 -24.10
CA ASP A 254 18.81 6.55 -24.31
C ASP A 254 19.52 5.41 -23.55
N ASN A 255 18.76 4.51 -22.90
CA ASN A 255 19.20 3.44 -22.01
C ASN A 255 19.81 3.90 -20.69
N SER A 256 19.78 5.18 -20.36
CA SER A 256 20.17 5.64 -19.01
C SER A 256 19.21 5.11 -17.97
N ILE A 257 19.74 4.74 -16.79
CA ILE A 257 18.95 4.28 -15.66
C ILE A 257 19.13 5.25 -14.50
N ILE A 258 18.03 5.75 -13.95
CA ILE A 258 18.01 6.57 -12.73
C ILE A 258 17.31 5.78 -11.62
N ALA A 259 17.94 5.70 -10.46
CA ALA A 259 17.45 4.96 -9.30
C ALA A 259 17.39 5.85 -8.05
N GLN A 260 16.42 5.62 -7.19
CA GLN A 260 16.40 6.18 -5.86
C GLN A 260 16.96 5.16 -4.86
N LEU A 261 17.89 5.61 -4.02
CA LEU A 261 18.52 4.82 -2.98
C LEU A 261 18.26 5.45 -1.61
N GLY A 262 18.15 4.60 -0.58
CA GLY A 262 17.98 5.04 0.81
C GLY A 262 18.02 3.86 1.77
N VAL A 263 18.07 4.15 3.06
CA VAL A 263 17.87 3.11 4.10
C VAL A 263 16.44 2.56 4.02
N PRO A 264 16.18 1.31 4.41
CA PRO A 264 14.84 0.71 4.37
C PRO A 264 13.97 1.26 5.52
N ASP A 265 13.43 2.46 5.32
CA ASP A 265 12.61 3.17 6.29
C ASP A 265 11.47 3.91 5.59
N MET A 266 10.23 3.59 5.95
CA MET A 266 9.03 4.16 5.33
C MET A 266 8.86 5.66 5.59
N ARG A 267 9.56 6.24 6.56
CA ARG A 267 9.52 7.69 6.80
C ARG A 267 10.11 8.49 5.64
N ILE A 268 10.97 7.90 4.81
CA ILE A 268 11.49 8.55 3.58
C ILE A 268 10.35 8.82 2.58
N PRO A 269 9.63 7.81 2.07
CA PRO A 269 8.54 8.04 1.12
C PRO A 269 7.35 8.79 1.74
N ILE A 270 7.03 8.56 3.00
CA ILE A 270 6.01 9.31 3.73
C ILE A 270 6.36 10.80 3.76
N GLN A 271 7.59 11.13 4.16
CA GLN A 271 8.05 12.52 4.19
C GLN A 271 7.97 13.15 2.81
N TYR A 272 8.45 12.47 1.78
CA TYR A 272 8.43 13.02 0.43
C TYR A 272 6.99 13.28 -0.07
N ALA A 273 6.07 12.35 0.17
CA ALA A 273 4.66 12.56 -0.17
C ALA A 273 4.04 13.75 0.57
N LEU A 274 4.35 13.93 1.86
CA LEU A 274 3.79 15.02 2.66
C LEU A 274 4.44 16.40 2.38
N THR A 275 5.69 16.43 1.90
CA THR A 275 6.43 17.68 1.63
C THR A 275 6.47 18.05 0.16
N TYR A 276 6.05 17.16 -0.72
CA TYR A 276 6.10 17.38 -2.16
C TYR A 276 5.57 18.76 -2.59
N PRO A 277 6.25 19.46 -3.53
CA PRO A 277 7.44 19.02 -4.26
C PRO A 277 8.78 19.32 -3.56
N ALA A 278 8.77 19.86 -2.35
CA ALA A 278 9.98 20.24 -1.63
C ALA A 278 10.72 19.02 -1.03
N ARG A 279 12.06 19.15 -0.94
CA ARG A 279 12.89 18.26 -0.13
C ARG A 279 13.33 19.00 1.12
N VAL A 280 13.03 18.40 2.27
CA VAL A 280 13.30 18.98 3.60
C VAL A 280 14.27 18.08 4.37
N PRO A 281 14.87 18.53 5.48
CA PRO A 281 15.75 17.69 6.30
C PRO A 281 15.10 16.35 6.67
N GLY A 282 15.84 15.27 6.48
CA GLY A 282 15.35 13.90 6.70
C GLY A 282 15.20 13.57 8.18
N VAL A 283 14.21 12.70 8.48
CA VAL A 283 13.94 12.16 9.84
C VAL A 283 14.61 10.80 10.07
N VAL A 284 15.37 10.31 9.09
CA VAL A 284 16.06 9.02 9.13
C VAL A 284 17.56 9.20 8.98
N PRO A 285 18.39 8.23 9.41
CA PRO A 285 19.82 8.30 9.18
C PRO A 285 20.19 8.33 7.69
N GLU A 286 21.31 8.97 7.36
CA GLU A 286 21.88 8.95 6.02
C GLU A 286 22.31 7.54 5.62
N LEU A 287 22.19 7.24 4.32
CA LEU A 287 22.78 6.04 3.74
C LEU A 287 24.28 6.25 3.55
N ASP A 288 25.10 5.53 4.32
CA ASP A 288 26.56 5.60 4.23
C ASP A 288 27.09 4.65 3.16
N PHE A 289 27.47 5.20 2.01
CA PHE A 289 28.07 4.45 0.91
C PHE A 289 29.43 3.80 1.26
N THR A 290 30.13 4.30 2.26
CA THR A 290 31.43 3.73 2.67
C THR A 290 31.27 2.39 3.39
N THR A 291 30.10 2.15 3.97
CA THR A 291 29.75 0.88 4.63
C THR A 291 29.06 -0.12 3.69
N LEU A 292 28.53 0.35 2.55
CA LEU A 292 27.94 -0.52 1.53
C LEU A 292 29.03 -1.25 0.74
N LYS A 293 29.19 -2.54 1.00
CA LYS A 293 30.20 -3.36 0.32
C LYS A 293 29.74 -3.85 -1.05
N LEU A 294 28.43 -4.15 -1.20
CA LEU A 294 27.87 -4.82 -2.37
C LEU A 294 26.37 -4.51 -2.50
N LEU A 295 25.93 -4.27 -3.72
CA LEU A 295 24.52 -4.29 -4.12
C LEU A 295 24.35 -5.44 -5.11
N THR A 296 23.40 -6.35 -4.84
CA THR A 296 23.12 -7.50 -5.68
C THR A 296 21.79 -7.34 -6.41
N PHE A 297 21.73 -7.88 -7.61
CA PHE A 297 20.53 -7.89 -8.45
C PHE A 297 20.30 -9.29 -8.99
N ASP A 298 19.11 -9.83 -8.78
CA ASP A 298 18.72 -11.17 -9.17
C ASP A 298 17.36 -11.17 -9.91
N VAL A 299 17.04 -12.29 -10.52
CA VAL A 299 15.77 -12.51 -11.22
C VAL A 299 14.72 -13.05 -10.23
N ALA A 300 13.48 -12.55 -10.33
CA ALA A 300 12.37 -13.12 -9.58
C ALA A 300 11.96 -14.50 -10.15
N ASP A 301 11.78 -15.49 -9.27
CA ASP A 301 11.35 -16.85 -9.65
C ASP A 301 9.81 -16.93 -9.70
N GLU A 302 9.22 -16.69 -10.87
CA GLU A 302 7.77 -16.68 -11.06
C GLU A 302 7.17 -18.09 -11.12
N GLU A 303 7.97 -19.12 -11.38
CA GLU A 303 7.53 -20.51 -11.41
C GLU A 303 7.29 -21.04 -9.98
N THR A 304 8.21 -20.75 -9.08
CA THR A 304 8.08 -21.14 -7.68
C THR A 304 7.06 -20.26 -6.94
N PHE A 305 7.06 -18.95 -7.20
CA PHE A 305 6.20 -17.98 -6.51
C PHE A 305 5.03 -17.54 -7.40
N ARG A 306 4.02 -18.41 -7.50
CA ARG A 306 2.85 -18.29 -8.40
C ARG A 306 2.03 -17.01 -8.23
N CYS A 307 2.03 -16.39 -7.04
CA CYS A 307 1.28 -15.17 -6.80
C CYS A 307 1.70 -14.03 -7.73
N LEU A 308 3.01 -13.89 -8.02
CA LEU A 308 3.52 -12.88 -8.96
C LEU A 308 3.01 -13.14 -10.39
N ALA A 309 3.08 -14.38 -10.86
CA ALA A 309 2.56 -14.76 -12.17
C ALA A 309 1.04 -14.55 -12.28
N ALA A 310 0.29 -14.88 -11.22
CA ALA A 310 -1.15 -14.64 -11.14
C ALA A 310 -1.51 -13.15 -11.22
N CYS A 311 -0.78 -12.27 -10.54
CA CYS A 311 -0.99 -10.82 -10.63
C CYS A 311 -0.68 -10.27 -12.04
N LYS A 312 0.38 -10.74 -12.68
CA LYS A 312 0.69 -10.39 -14.08
C LYS A 312 -0.43 -10.82 -15.03
N LYS A 313 -0.99 -12.01 -14.81
CA LYS A 313 -2.13 -12.50 -15.58
C LYS A 313 -3.39 -11.67 -15.32
N ALA A 314 -3.66 -11.34 -14.06
CA ALA A 314 -4.82 -10.56 -13.65
C ALA A 314 -4.83 -9.17 -14.31
N ILE A 315 -3.72 -8.43 -14.28
CA ILE A 315 -3.65 -7.10 -14.88
C ILE A 315 -3.76 -7.16 -16.43
N LYS A 316 -3.26 -8.22 -17.06
CA LYS A 316 -3.42 -8.43 -18.51
C LYS A 316 -4.87 -8.75 -18.90
N LYS A 317 -5.61 -9.49 -18.07
CA LYS A 317 -7.05 -9.70 -18.26
C LYS A 317 -7.82 -8.39 -18.15
N GLY A 318 -7.36 -7.46 -17.32
CA GLY A 318 -8.02 -6.17 -17.09
C GLY A 318 -9.28 -6.29 -16.24
N GLY A 319 -10.11 -5.24 -16.24
CA GLY A 319 -11.35 -5.17 -15.48
C GLY A 319 -11.13 -5.46 -13.99
N LEU A 320 -11.93 -6.36 -13.43
CA LEU A 320 -11.88 -6.76 -12.02
C LEU A 320 -10.87 -7.88 -11.70
N GLY A 321 -10.08 -8.34 -12.68
CA GLY A 321 -9.06 -9.38 -12.47
C GLY A 321 -8.11 -9.09 -11.31
N PRO A 322 -7.51 -7.88 -11.23
CA PRO A 322 -6.68 -7.49 -10.09
C PRO A 322 -7.41 -7.49 -8.75
N CYS A 323 -8.67 -7.06 -8.71
CA CYS A 323 -9.51 -7.11 -7.52
C CYS A 323 -9.73 -8.55 -7.05
N ALA A 324 -10.05 -9.45 -7.97
CA ALA A 324 -10.23 -10.87 -7.67
C ALA A 324 -8.94 -11.51 -7.12
N ALA A 325 -7.78 -11.20 -7.70
CA ALA A 325 -6.48 -11.67 -7.21
C ALA A 325 -6.20 -11.18 -5.78
N ASN A 326 -6.49 -9.90 -5.49
CA ASN A 326 -6.33 -9.33 -4.15
C ASN A 326 -7.26 -9.99 -3.12
N GLY A 327 -8.56 -10.11 -3.43
CA GLY A 327 -9.56 -10.73 -2.54
C GLY A 327 -9.22 -12.18 -2.24
N ALA A 328 -8.78 -12.94 -3.25
CA ALA A 328 -8.30 -14.31 -3.09
C ALA A 328 -7.08 -14.39 -2.17
N ASN A 329 -6.10 -13.52 -2.38
CA ASN A 329 -4.90 -13.46 -1.56
C ASN A 329 -5.22 -13.13 -0.10
N GLU A 330 -6.04 -12.13 0.16
CA GLU A 330 -6.38 -11.73 1.53
C GLU A 330 -7.05 -12.88 2.30
N GLU A 331 -7.96 -13.64 1.66
CA GLU A 331 -8.59 -14.80 2.28
C GLU A 331 -7.60 -15.95 2.46
N ALA A 332 -6.78 -16.26 1.45
CA ALA A 332 -5.79 -17.33 1.52
C ALA A 332 -4.71 -17.04 2.60
N VAL A 333 -4.22 -15.80 2.69
CA VAL A 333 -3.27 -15.40 3.74
C VAL A 333 -3.89 -15.51 5.14
N LYS A 334 -5.16 -15.11 5.30
CA LYS A 334 -5.89 -15.30 6.55
C LYS A 334 -5.95 -16.77 6.95
N LEU A 335 -6.33 -17.64 6.03
CA LEU A 335 -6.41 -19.10 6.27
C LEU A 335 -5.04 -19.70 6.60
N PHE A 336 -3.98 -19.24 5.93
CA PHE A 336 -2.61 -19.67 6.24
C PHE A 336 -2.18 -19.23 7.65
N LEU A 337 -2.46 -18.00 8.06
CA LEU A 337 -2.16 -17.50 9.41
C LEU A 337 -2.96 -18.24 10.49
N GLU A 338 -4.14 -18.76 10.15
CA GLU A 338 -4.97 -19.62 10.99
C GLU A 338 -4.58 -21.13 10.93
N ASP A 339 -3.49 -21.48 10.25
CA ASP A 339 -2.99 -22.86 10.05
C ASP A 339 -4.01 -23.79 9.34
N LYS A 340 -4.90 -23.24 8.51
CA LYS A 340 -5.93 -23.99 7.77
C LYS A 340 -5.46 -24.47 6.40
N ILE A 341 -4.45 -23.83 5.83
CA ILE A 341 -3.84 -24.18 4.54
C ILE A 341 -2.32 -24.11 4.62
N GLY A 342 -1.62 -24.76 3.68
CA GLY A 342 -0.17 -24.69 3.55
C GLY A 342 0.31 -23.43 2.80
N PHE A 343 1.60 -23.11 2.90
CA PHE A 343 2.18 -21.96 2.24
C PHE A 343 1.98 -21.93 0.72
N LEU A 344 2.17 -23.08 0.07
CA LEU A 344 2.02 -23.21 -1.39
C LEU A 344 0.55 -23.10 -1.85
N ASP A 345 -0.41 -23.35 -0.96
CA ASP A 345 -1.83 -23.21 -1.27
C ASP A 345 -2.23 -21.76 -1.54
N ILE A 346 -1.54 -20.80 -0.95
CA ILE A 346 -1.80 -19.36 -1.20
C ILE A 346 -1.72 -19.09 -2.69
N GLY A 347 -0.59 -19.40 -3.32
CA GLY A 347 -0.37 -19.15 -4.75
C GLY A 347 -1.33 -19.96 -5.62
N ARG A 348 -1.59 -21.24 -5.27
CA ARG A 348 -2.53 -22.11 -5.99
C ARG A 348 -3.95 -21.53 -6.00
N LEU A 349 -4.43 -21.05 -4.86
CA LEU A 349 -5.79 -20.50 -4.73
C LEU A 349 -5.93 -19.15 -5.46
N VAL A 350 -4.93 -18.26 -5.35
CA VAL A 350 -4.93 -16.99 -6.10
C VAL A 350 -4.94 -17.24 -7.61
N GLU A 351 -4.09 -18.15 -8.09
CA GLU A 351 -4.05 -18.53 -9.51
C GLU A 351 -5.39 -19.10 -9.97
N ALA A 352 -6.00 -19.99 -9.19
CA ALA A 352 -7.29 -20.60 -9.52
C ALA A 352 -8.43 -19.56 -9.64
N VAL A 353 -8.46 -18.54 -8.75
CA VAL A 353 -9.44 -17.46 -8.84
C VAL A 353 -9.21 -16.63 -10.11
N VAL A 354 -7.97 -16.26 -10.40
CA VAL A 354 -7.64 -15.49 -11.60
C VAL A 354 -7.97 -16.27 -12.88
N ASP A 355 -7.91 -17.59 -12.85
CA ASP A 355 -8.21 -18.46 -13.99
C ASP A 355 -9.69 -18.70 -14.21
N SER A 356 -10.49 -18.64 -13.14
CA SER A 356 -11.89 -19.06 -13.16
C SER A 356 -12.84 -18.19 -13.98
N ASP A 357 -12.50 -16.89 -14.20
CA ASP A 357 -13.45 -15.92 -14.76
C ASP A 357 -12.85 -14.94 -15.76
N SER A 358 -13.76 -14.33 -16.55
CA SER A 358 -13.48 -13.25 -17.47
C SER A 358 -13.94 -11.92 -16.84
N PHE A 359 -13.02 -11.13 -16.32
CA PHE A 359 -13.28 -9.87 -15.60
C PHE A 359 -13.09 -8.64 -16.49
N GLY A 360 -13.45 -8.69 -17.76
CA GLY A 360 -13.30 -7.56 -18.70
C GLY A 360 -14.43 -6.54 -18.58
N GLY A 361 -14.17 -5.30 -19.07
CA GLY A 361 -15.16 -4.22 -19.15
C GLY A 361 -15.04 -3.18 -18.01
N ASP A 362 -15.86 -2.12 -18.15
CA ASP A 362 -15.98 -1.09 -17.13
C ASP A 362 -16.70 -1.63 -15.89
N TYR A 363 -16.35 -1.11 -14.72
CA TYR A 363 -16.91 -1.53 -13.44
C TYR A 363 -17.13 -0.32 -12.52
N THR A 364 -18.08 -0.47 -11.61
CA THR A 364 -18.41 0.49 -10.57
C THR A 364 -17.75 0.10 -9.23
N LEU A 365 -17.79 1.00 -8.26
CA LEU A 365 -17.33 0.70 -6.90
C LEU A 365 -18.09 -0.48 -6.26
N ALA A 366 -19.39 -0.62 -6.57
CA ALA A 366 -20.20 -1.73 -6.09
C ALA A 366 -19.72 -3.07 -6.67
N ASP A 367 -19.37 -3.10 -7.95
CA ASP A 367 -18.83 -4.29 -8.61
C ASP A 367 -17.47 -4.72 -8.00
N VAL A 368 -16.63 -3.75 -7.60
CA VAL A 368 -15.36 -4.02 -6.90
C VAL A 368 -15.61 -4.74 -5.58
N TYR A 369 -16.55 -4.26 -4.76
CA TYR A 369 -16.87 -4.90 -3.48
C TYR A 369 -17.51 -6.29 -3.65
N GLU A 370 -18.35 -6.46 -4.66
CA GLU A 370 -18.95 -7.77 -4.95
C GLU A 370 -17.89 -8.76 -5.47
N CYS A 371 -16.99 -8.32 -6.35
CA CYS A 371 -15.87 -9.13 -6.82
C CYS A 371 -14.98 -9.61 -5.66
N ASP A 372 -14.61 -8.73 -4.73
CA ASP A 372 -13.84 -9.11 -3.53
C ASP A 372 -14.54 -10.20 -2.72
N LYS A 373 -15.85 -10.03 -2.47
CA LYS A 373 -16.67 -11.04 -1.79
C LYS A 373 -16.67 -12.38 -2.51
N MET A 374 -16.88 -12.38 -3.82
CA MET A 374 -16.91 -13.58 -4.66
C MET A 374 -15.56 -14.30 -4.63
N ALA A 375 -14.45 -13.57 -4.77
CA ALA A 375 -13.10 -14.12 -4.74
C ALA A 375 -12.81 -14.79 -3.38
N ARG A 376 -13.17 -14.16 -2.27
CA ARG A 376 -13.04 -14.75 -0.92
C ARG A 376 -13.92 -16.00 -0.75
N ALA A 377 -15.15 -15.96 -1.25
CA ALA A 377 -16.04 -17.12 -1.21
C ALA A 377 -15.49 -18.30 -2.03
N PHE A 378 -14.93 -18.01 -3.21
CA PHE A 378 -14.28 -19.02 -4.05
C PHE A 378 -13.14 -19.72 -3.30
N VAL A 379 -12.25 -18.97 -2.65
CA VAL A 379 -11.14 -19.53 -1.86
C VAL A 379 -11.66 -20.47 -0.77
N ARG A 380 -12.68 -20.05 -0.02
CA ARG A 380 -13.27 -20.90 1.03
C ARG A 380 -13.93 -22.19 0.50
N ALA A 381 -14.43 -22.16 -0.72
CA ALA A 381 -15.06 -23.33 -1.36
C ALA A 381 -14.03 -24.32 -1.95
N HIS A 382 -12.76 -23.93 -2.10
CA HIS A 382 -11.70 -24.74 -2.71
C HIS A 382 -10.58 -25.14 -1.73
N LEU A 383 -10.93 -25.20 -0.44
CA LEU A 383 -10.03 -25.67 0.64
C LEU A 383 -9.75 -27.17 0.55
#